data_dce0ddcb174a0da52882ddee01e36144
#
_entry.id   dce0ddcb174a0da52882ddee01e36144
#
_cell.length_a   1.000
_cell.length_b   1.000
_cell.length_c   1.000
_cell.angle_alpha   90.00
_cell.angle_beta   90.00
_cell.angle_gamma   90.00
#
_symmetry.space_group_name_H-M   'P 1'
#
loop_
_entity.id
_entity.type
_entity.pdbx_description
1 polymer ?
#
loop_
_entity_poly.entity_id
_entity_poly.type
_entity_poly.pdbx_seq_one_letter_code
_entity_poly.pdbx_strand_id
1 'polypeptide(L)' 'GFRQRREQALTRLAQRMAEKARQRGEPIGLEPMSAYERRIIHMTLRNSTDVYTESAGEGKQRRVRIIPKD' A
#
# COMPACT_ATOMS: atom_id res chain seq x y z
N GLY A 1 -4.59 14.56 -15.45
CA GLY A 1 -4.51 13.50 -16.43
C GLY A 1 -4.76 12.11 -15.83
N PHE A 2 -4.79 11.11 -16.68
CA PHE A 2 -5.08 9.74 -16.25
C PHE A 2 -4.12 9.24 -15.16
N ARG A 3 -2.83 9.49 -15.32
CA ARG A 3 -1.83 9.07 -14.33
C ARG A 3 -2.05 9.74 -12.98
N GLN A 4 -2.34 11.04 -12.99
CA GLN A 4 -2.57 11.77 -11.75
C GLN A 4 -3.78 11.23 -10.99
N ARG A 5 -4.84 10.90 -11.70
CA ARG A 5 -6.03 10.33 -11.08
C ARG A 5 -5.73 8.97 -10.45
N ARG A 6 -4.95 8.13 -11.16
CA ARG A 6 -4.57 6.82 -10.63
C ARG A 6 -3.66 6.96 -9.41
N GLU A 7 -2.69 7.87 -9.47
CA GLU A 7 -1.81 8.14 -8.34
C GLU A 7 -2.59 8.62 -7.12
N GLN A 8 -3.52 9.53 -7.32
CA GLN A 8 -4.36 10.03 -6.23
C GLN A 8 -5.22 8.91 -5.64
N ALA A 9 -5.79 8.07 -6.48
CA ALA A 9 -6.61 6.95 -6.03
C ALA A 9 -5.78 5.98 -5.20
N LEU A 10 -4.55 5.68 -5.64
CA LEU A 10 -3.65 4.78 -4.93
C LEU A 10 -3.18 5.38 -3.61
N THR A 11 -2.92 6.69 -3.59
CA THR A 11 -2.56 7.40 -2.36
C THR A 11 -3.69 7.28 -1.32
N ARG A 12 -4.92 7.52 -1.75
CA ARG A 12 -6.08 7.40 -0.87
C ARG A 12 -6.29 5.96 -0.39
N LEU A 13 -6.12 5.00 -1.29
CA LEU A 13 -6.21 3.58 -0.95
C LEU A 13 -5.18 3.22 0.11
N ALA A 14 -3.93 3.65 -0.09
CA ALA A 14 -2.86 3.37 0.86
C ALA A 14 -3.20 3.92 2.24
N GLN A 15 -3.69 5.14 2.31
CA GLN A 15 -4.04 5.78 3.57
C GLN A 15 -5.19 5.07 4.28
N ARG A 16 -6.24 4.70 3.53
CA ARG A 16 -7.37 3.98 4.10
C ARG A 16 -6.98 2.60 4.61
N MET A 17 -6.17 1.89 3.84
CA MET A 17 -5.76 0.54 4.22
C MET A 17 -4.76 0.57 5.37
N ALA A 18 -3.91 1.60 5.43
CA ALA A 18 -3.01 1.79 6.57
C ALA A 18 -3.79 2.00 7.86
N GLU A 19 -4.82 2.84 7.82
CA GLU A 19 -5.68 3.07 8.97
C GLU A 19 -6.40 1.79 9.39
N LYS A 20 -6.88 1.03 8.42
CA LYS A 20 -7.55 -0.23 8.68
C LYS A 20 -6.62 -1.26 9.32
N ALA A 21 -5.39 -1.36 8.80
CA ALA A 21 -4.39 -2.25 9.37
C ALA A 21 -4.07 -1.87 10.82
N ARG A 22 -3.92 -0.56 11.07
CA ARG A 22 -3.65 -0.05 12.40
C ARG A 22 -4.78 -0.39 13.36
N GLN A 23 -6.03 -0.16 12.97
CA GLN A 23 -7.19 -0.40 13.82
C GLN A 23 -7.36 -1.88 14.14
N ARG A 24 -7.12 -2.75 13.16
CA ARG A 24 -7.28 -4.20 13.33
C ARG A 24 -6.06 -4.86 13.97
N GLY A 25 -4.92 -4.22 13.91
CA GLY A 25 -3.67 -4.83 14.35
C GLY A 25 -3.25 -6.01 13.52
N GLU A 26 -3.63 -6.03 12.24
CA GLU A 26 -3.36 -7.14 11.32
C GLU A 26 -2.85 -6.63 9.99
N PRO A 27 -1.95 -7.38 9.33
CA PRO A 27 -1.52 -7.01 7.99
C PRO A 27 -2.68 -7.03 7.00
N ILE A 28 -2.63 -6.11 6.03
CA ILE A 28 -3.61 -6.05 4.94
C ILE A 28 -2.86 -6.16 3.63
N GLY A 29 -3.22 -7.16 2.81
CA GLY A 29 -2.68 -7.30 1.46
C GLY A 29 -3.55 -6.55 0.47
N LEU A 30 -2.91 -5.82 -0.43
CA LEU A 30 -3.60 -5.13 -1.51
C LEU A 30 -3.69 -6.05 -2.73
N GLU A 31 -4.47 -5.64 -3.72
CA GLU A 31 -4.55 -6.37 -4.97
C GLU A 31 -3.22 -6.31 -5.72
N PRO A 32 -2.91 -7.31 -6.56
CA PRO A 32 -1.71 -7.24 -7.39
C PRO A 32 -1.68 -5.98 -8.23
N MET A 33 -0.50 -5.38 -8.35
CA MET A 33 -0.29 -4.12 -9.04
C MET A 33 1.03 -4.14 -9.79
N SER A 34 1.16 -3.25 -10.77
CA SER A 34 2.43 -3.04 -11.45
C SER A 34 3.49 -2.50 -10.49
N ALA A 35 4.76 -2.60 -10.88
CA ALA A 35 5.86 -2.05 -10.07
C ALA A 35 5.67 -0.56 -9.82
N TYR A 36 5.23 0.19 -10.83
CA TYR A 36 4.97 1.62 -10.70
C TYR A 36 3.91 1.92 -9.64
N GLU A 37 2.84 1.17 -9.65
CA GLU A 37 1.75 1.36 -8.71
C GLU A 37 2.15 0.97 -7.28
N ARG A 38 2.88 -0.14 -7.14
CA ARG A 38 3.39 -0.55 -5.83
C ARG A 38 4.32 0.52 -5.24
N ARG A 39 5.12 1.16 -6.10
CA ARG A 39 6.00 2.23 -5.65
C ARG A 39 5.22 3.39 -5.06
N ILE A 40 4.08 3.74 -5.66
CA ILE A 40 3.23 4.82 -5.13
C ILE A 40 2.77 4.50 -3.71
N ILE A 41 2.34 3.27 -3.47
CA ILE A 41 1.92 2.83 -2.14
C ILE A 41 3.08 2.92 -1.15
N HIS A 42 4.25 2.38 -1.50
CA HIS A 42 5.43 2.43 -0.63
C HIS A 42 5.81 3.88 -0.29
N MET A 43 5.84 4.74 -1.29
CA MET A 43 6.23 6.14 -1.07
C MET A 43 5.22 6.89 -0.21
N THR A 44 3.94 6.59 -0.38
CA THR A 44 2.88 7.23 0.41
C THR A 44 3.04 6.91 1.89
N LEU A 45 3.44 5.69 2.22
CA LEU A 45 3.48 5.22 3.61
C LEU A 45 4.89 5.15 4.19
N ARG A 46 5.92 5.59 3.45
CA ARG A 46 7.31 5.44 3.89
C ARG A 46 7.62 6.16 5.21
N ASN A 47 6.94 7.25 5.49
CA ASN A 47 7.17 8.02 6.71
C ASN A 47 6.13 7.74 7.80
N SER A 48 5.31 6.72 7.62
CA SER A 48 4.32 6.37 8.63
C SER A 48 5.00 5.83 9.89
N THR A 49 4.50 6.24 11.05
CA THR A 49 4.95 5.71 12.33
C THR A 49 4.16 4.48 12.76
N ASP A 50 3.01 4.27 12.16
CA ASP A 50 2.06 3.22 12.59
C ASP A 50 2.10 1.96 11.75
N VAL A 51 2.57 2.05 10.49
CA VAL A 51 2.61 0.91 9.58
C VAL A 51 3.89 0.95 8.76
N TYR A 52 4.24 -0.21 8.21
CA TYR A 52 5.25 -0.29 7.16
C TYR A 52 4.71 -1.15 6.03
N THR A 53 5.42 -1.14 4.91
CA THR A 53 4.97 -1.84 3.71
C THR A 53 6.03 -2.81 3.23
N GLU A 54 5.58 -3.90 2.61
CA GLU A 54 6.48 -4.82 1.93
C GLU A 54 5.79 -5.32 0.66
N SER A 55 6.59 -5.74 -0.33
CA SER A 55 6.06 -6.39 -1.52
C SER A 55 6.10 -7.90 -1.31
N ALA A 56 5.03 -8.58 -1.74
CA ALA A 56 4.93 -10.04 -1.63
C ALA A 56 4.39 -10.61 -2.93
N GLY A 57 4.67 -11.88 -3.17
CA GLY A 57 4.24 -12.55 -4.38
C GLY A 57 5.23 -12.36 -5.52
N GLU A 58 4.96 -13.00 -6.65
CA GLU A 58 5.83 -12.99 -7.82
C GLU A 58 5.06 -12.66 -9.08
N GLY A 59 5.77 -12.04 -10.03
CA GLY A 59 5.21 -11.73 -11.34
C GLY A 59 3.92 -10.92 -11.26
N LYS A 60 2.90 -11.40 -11.94
CA LYS A 60 1.60 -10.70 -12.00
C LYS A 60 0.82 -10.77 -10.69
N GLN A 61 1.26 -11.60 -9.74
CA GLN A 61 0.61 -11.72 -8.43
C GLN A 61 1.28 -10.84 -7.38
N ARG A 62 2.33 -10.12 -7.75
CA ARG A 62 3.07 -9.31 -6.78
C ARG A 62 2.22 -8.13 -6.30
N ARG A 63 2.20 -7.95 -5.00
CA ARG A 63 1.34 -6.97 -4.33
C ARG A 63 2.07 -6.34 -3.16
N VAL A 64 1.51 -5.23 -2.65
CA VAL A 64 1.99 -4.60 -1.43
C VAL A 64 1.17 -5.14 -0.26
N ARG A 65 1.86 -5.42 0.85
CA ARG A 65 1.22 -5.69 2.14
C ARG A 65 1.50 -4.51 3.06
N ILE A 66 0.48 -4.08 3.76
CA ILE A 66 0.59 -3.00 4.75
C ILE A 66 0.55 -3.66 6.12
N ILE A 67 1.61 -3.47 6.91
CA ILE A 67 1.81 -4.21 8.16
C ILE A 67 1.83 -3.22 9.32
N PRO A 68 0.95 -3.40 10.32
CA PRO A 68 0.96 -2.50 11.46
C PRO A 68 2.21 -2.69 12.30
N LYS A 69 2.76 -1.59 12.79
CA LYS A 69 3.86 -1.63 13.75
C LYS A 69 3.30 -1.78 15.16
N ASP A 70 4.01 -2.49 15.96
CA ASP A 70 3.63 -2.66 17.37
C ASP A 70 3.97 -1.44 18.22
#